data_70014c9c3f05a42891823fd02a61f181
#
_entry.id   70014c9c3f05a42891823fd02a61f181
#
_cell.length_a   1.000
_cell.length_b   1.000
_cell.length_c   1.000
_cell.angle_alpha   90.00
_cell.angle_beta   90.00
_cell.angle_gamma   90.00
#
_symmetry.space_group_name_H-M   'P 1'
#
loop_
_entity.id
_entity.type
_entity.pdbx_description
1 polymer ?
#
loop_
_entity_poly.entity_id
_entity_poly.type
_entity_poly.pdbx_seq_one_letter_code
_entity_poly.pdbx_strand_id
1 'polypeptide(L)'
;DTEFTTQVPTGNGPDLIVMAHDKLGALVANGVVAPVDLGEAKSNFADVAVKAVTYNGQTYGVPYAVESVALVRNNALTKDTPTTYDDMIASGKTTGVQYPFIIQMGDKGDPYHFYGFQTSFGAPVFNTNADGEYTSELAMGGSGGTDFATWLKAQGDAGVISPSITGDIAKQAFLDGKAAYTVTGPWNVAAFREAGLDVSVLPIPSAGSQAAQPFVGVQMFYQSAQSTNTLIAKQFFNYLATPDAQEKMQKLGGRASAMPSVADKSDDQDIKDFSKVAESGALAPAIPAMGKVWSFWGTTEANIAKGAEEPEAGWATMVTNINNAIASK
;
A
#
# COMPACT_ATOMS: atom_id res chain seq x y z
N ASP A 1 -5.29 -12.57 7.38
CA ASP A 1 -4.27 -13.54 6.96
C ASP A 1 -3.98 -14.59 8.04
N THR A 2 -3.77 -14.19 9.29
CA THR A 2 -3.46 -15.11 10.40
C THR A 2 -4.55 -16.16 10.61
N GLU A 3 -5.80 -15.75 10.63
CA GLU A 3 -6.94 -16.67 10.79
C GLU A 3 -7.05 -17.66 9.64
N PHE A 4 -6.93 -17.18 8.40
CA PHE A 4 -6.92 -18.03 7.20
C PHE A 4 -5.78 -19.05 7.24
N THR A 5 -4.56 -18.61 7.56
CA THR A 5 -3.38 -19.48 7.66
C THR A 5 -3.54 -20.55 8.75
N THR A 6 -4.27 -20.24 9.82
CA THR A 6 -4.52 -21.18 10.94
C THR A 6 -5.66 -22.15 10.62
N GLN A 7 -6.74 -21.68 9.97
CA GLN A 7 -7.95 -22.48 9.74
C GLN A 7 -7.83 -23.42 8.54
N VAL A 8 -7.17 -22.99 7.46
CA VAL A 8 -7.07 -23.80 6.23
C VAL A 8 -6.46 -25.19 6.50
N PRO A 9 -5.34 -25.36 7.22
CA PRO A 9 -4.76 -26.69 7.48
C PRO A 9 -5.67 -27.62 8.27
N THR A 10 -6.63 -27.07 9.02
CA THR A 10 -7.61 -27.86 9.81
C THR A 10 -8.87 -28.23 9.02
N GLY A 11 -8.98 -27.77 7.75
CA GLY A 11 -10.17 -27.96 6.91
C GLY A 11 -11.36 -27.09 7.27
N ASN A 12 -11.19 -26.10 8.16
CA ASN A 12 -12.25 -25.16 8.59
C ASN A 12 -12.17 -23.79 7.93
N GLY A 13 -11.21 -23.57 7.04
CA GLY A 13 -11.05 -22.32 6.31
C GLY A 13 -12.07 -22.14 5.19
N PRO A 14 -12.26 -20.90 4.68
CA PRO A 14 -13.09 -20.63 3.51
C PRO A 14 -12.47 -21.22 2.24
N ASP A 15 -13.29 -21.42 1.20
CA ASP A 15 -12.82 -21.86 -0.12
C ASP A 15 -11.98 -20.78 -0.82
N LEU A 16 -12.36 -19.52 -0.63
CA LEU A 16 -11.75 -18.34 -1.27
C LEU A 16 -11.49 -17.26 -0.24
N ILE A 17 -10.46 -16.46 -0.48
CA ILE A 17 -10.18 -15.27 0.30
C ILE A 17 -9.74 -14.12 -0.60
N VAL A 18 -10.06 -12.89 -0.21
CA VAL A 18 -9.57 -11.67 -0.85
C VAL A 18 -8.52 -11.03 0.03
N MET A 19 -7.33 -10.83 -0.53
CA MET A 19 -6.23 -10.12 0.14
C MET A 19 -5.34 -9.43 -0.89
N ALA A 20 -4.52 -8.49 -0.41
CA ALA A 20 -3.46 -7.90 -1.22
C ALA A 20 -2.35 -8.93 -1.52
N HIS A 21 -1.71 -8.76 -2.67
CA HIS A 21 -0.70 -9.69 -3.20
C HIS A 21 0.57 -9.80 -2.35
N ASP A 22 0.90 -8.80 -1.52
CA ASP A 22 2.07 -8.83 -0.63
C ASP A 22 2.07 -10.01 0.36
N LYS A 23 0.91 -10.63 0.57
CA LYS A 23 0.75 -11.84 1.39
C LYS A 23 1.08 -13.13 0.63
N LEU A 24 1.14 -13.08 -0.72
CA LEU A 24 1.24 -14.26 -1.57
C LEU A 24 2.39 -15.19 -1.19
N GLY A 25 3.61 -14.67 -1.06
CA GLY A 25 4.77 -15.50 -0.73
C GLY A 25 4.64 -16.23 0.59
N ALA A 26 4.11 -15.55 1.63
CA ALA A 26 3.87 -16.17 2.93
C ALA A 26 2.75 -17.23 2.87
N LEU A 27 1.68 -16.97 2.14
CA LEU A 27 0.57 -17.92 1.97
C LEU A 27 1.02 -19.20 1.22
N VAL A 28 1.84 -19.03 0.17
CA VAL A 28 2.42 -20.17 -0.56
C VAL A 28 3.39 -20.96 0.32
N ALA A 29 4.27 -20.26 1.05
CA ALA A 29 5.21 -20.93 1.97
C ALA A 29 4.51 -21.72 3.08
N ASN A 30 3.34 -21.26 3.54
CA ASN A 30 2.51 -21.98 4.51
C ASN A 30 1.61 -23.07 3.87
N GLY A 31 1.60 -23.21 2.54
CA GLY A 31 0.81 -24.22 1.83
C GLY A 31 -0.71 -24.05 1.94
N VAL A 32 -1.18 -22.81 2.17
CA VAL A 32 -2.62 -22.54 2.43
C VAL A 32 -3.38 -22.04 1.20
N VAL A 33 -2.69 -21.72 0.10
CA VAL A 33 -3.29 -21.31 -1.17
C VAL A 33 -2.91 -22.28 -2.30
N ALA A 34 -3.83 -22.49 -3.23
CA ALA A 34 -3.64 -23.32 -4.40
C ALA A 34 -3.32 -22.46 -5.64
N PRO A 35 -2.56 -23.00 -6.61
CA PRO A 35 -2.40 -22.36 -7.91
C PRO A 35 -3.74 -22.15 -8.61
N VAL A 36 -3.88 -21.02 -9.30
CA VAL A 36 -5.04 -20.65 -10.12
C VAL A 36 -4.55 -20.34 -11.52
N ASP A 37 -4.99 -21.12 -12.50
CA ASP A 37 -4.66 -20.90 -13.90
C ASP A 37 -5.58 -19.81 -14.49
N LEU A 38 -5.00 -18.71 -14.94
CA LEU A 38 -5.70 -17.62 -15.62
C LEU A 38 -6.00 -17.92 -17.10
N GLY A 39 -5.38 -18.97 -17.67
CA GLY A 39 -5.55 -19.34 -19.06
C GLY A 39 -5.32 -18.17 -20.02
N GLU A 40 -6.18 -18.06 -21.05
CA GLU A 40 -6.12 -16.99 -22.05
C GLU A 40 -6.42 -15.61 -21.44
N ALA A 41 -7.19 -15.55 -20.33
CA ALA A 41 -7.50 -14.28 -19.69
C ALA A 41 -6.26 -13.57 -19.11
N LYS A 42 -5.14 -14.28 -18.89
CA LYS A 42 -3.89 -13.71 -18.39
C LYS A 42 -3.43 -12.50 -19.20
N SER A 43 -3.56 -12.54 -20.52
CA SER A 43 -3.14 -11.46 -21.43
C SER A 43 -4.01 -10.20 -21.36
N ASN A 44 -5.17 -10.26 -20.70
CA ASN A 44 -6.06 -9.12 -20.51
C ASN A 44 -5.71 -8.27 -19.28
N PHE A 45 -4.90 -8.79 -18.37
CA PHE A 45 -4.46 -8.09 -17.16
C PHE A 45 -3.19 -7.27 -17.39
N ALA A 46 -3.05 -6.19 -16.66
CA ALA A 46 -1.83 -5.40 -16.65
C ALA A 46 -0.62 -6.24 -16.20
N ASP A 47 0.56 -5.98 -16.78
CA ASP A 47 1.79 -6.71 -16.43
C ASP A 47 2.07 -6.66 -14.92
N VAL A 48 1.86 -5.51 -14.28
CA VAL A 48 2.02 -5.35 -12.83
C VAL A 48 1.08 -6.27 -12.04
N ALA A 49 -0.16 -6.45 -12.52
CA ALA A 49 -1.13 -7.33 -11.88
C ALA A 49 -0.79 -8.81 -12.08
N VAL A 50 -0.32 -9.19 -13.28
CA VAL A 50 0.17 -10.54 -13.57
C VAL A 50 1.40 -10.85 -12.72
N LYS A 51 2.36 -9.91 -12.62
CA LYS A 51 3.55 -10.06 -11.75
C LYS A 51 3.14 -10.25 -10.29
N ALA A 52 2.18 -9.46 -9.80
CA ALA A 52 1.71 -9.51 -8.43
C ALA A 52 1.09 -10.85 -8.03
N VAL A 53 0.36 -11.51 -8.95
CA VAL A 53 -0.29 -12.81 -8.67
C VAL A 53 0.60 -14.01 -8.99
N THR A 54 1.82 -13.78 -9.47
CA THR A 54 2.77 -14.82 -9.85
C THR A 54 3.84 -15.01 -8.78
N TYR A 55 4.04 -16.25 -8.35
CA TYR A 55 5.08 -16.62 -7.42
C TYR A 55 5.71 -17.95 -7.86
N ASN A 56 7.07 -18.00 -7.93
CA ASN A 56 7.80 -19.16 -8.45
C ASN A 56 7.27 -19.68 -9.80
N GLY A 57 6.93 -18.78 -10.71
CA GLY A 57 6.46 -19.11 -12.06
C GLY A 57 5.01 -19.59 -12.17
N GLN A 58 4.26 -19.66 -11.05
CA GLN A 58 2.85 -20.03 -11.01
C GLN A 58 1.97 -18.87 -10.60
N THR A 59 0.76 -18.76 -11.14
CA THR A 59 -0.26 -17.83 -10.71
C THR A 59 -1.12 -18.43 -9.59
N TYR A 60 -1.51 -17.61 -8.60
CA TYR A 60 -2.20 -18.06 -7.39
C TYR A 60 -3.54 -17.37 -7.15
N GLY A 61 -4.05 -16.64 -8.11
CA GLY A 61 -5.34 -16.00 -7.98
C GLY A 61 -5.71 -15.10 -9.14
N VAL A 62 -6.87 -14.48 -9.04
CA VAL A 62 -7.39 -13.52 -10.01
C VAL A 62 -7.23 -12.12 -9.45
N PRO A 63 -6.41 -11.26 -10.07
CA PRO A 63 -6.30 -9.86 -9.66
C PRO A 63 -7.57 -9.11 -10.08
N TYR A 64 -8.00 -8.11 -9.27
CA TYR A 64 -9.15 -7.31 -9.65
C TYR A 64 -8.96 -5.81 -9.51
N ALA A 65 -8.01 -5.37 -8.68
CA ALA A 65 -7.74 -3.96 -8.50
C ALA A 65 -6.25 -3.69 -8.35
N VAL A 66 -5.80 -2.58 -8.94
CA VAL A 66 -4.48 -1.99 -8.71
C VAL A 66 -4.68 -0.70 -7.95
N GLU A 67 -3.96 -0.53 -6.85
CA GLU A 67 -4.12 0.61 -5.96
C GLU A 67 -2.80 1.09 -5.37
N SER A 68 -2.76 2.35 -4.99
CA SER A 68 -1.69 2.95 -4.19
C SER A 68 -2.29 4.00 -3.27
N VAL A 69 -1.50 4.49 -2.30
CA VAL A 69 -1.83 5.73 -1.62
C VAL A 69 -1.34 6.91 -2.44
N ALA A 70 -2.00 8.05 -2.30
CA ALA A 70 -1.69 9.29 -2.98
C ALA A 70 -1.85 10.47 -2.04
N LEU A 71 -1.34 11.63 -2.40
CA LEU A 71 -1.69 12.88 -1.75
C LEU A 71 -3.12 13.26 -2.16
N VAL A 72 -4.00 13.46 -1.20
CA VAL A 72 -5.35 13.98 -1.42
C VAL A 72 -5.44 15.40 -0.87
N ARG A 73 -5.80 16.34 -1.72
CA ARG A 73 -5.94 17.77 -1.42
C ARG A 73 -7.40 18.13 -1.25
N ASN A 74 -7.72 18.95 -0.25
CA ASN A 74 -9.02 19.59 -0.13
C ASN A 74 -9.04 20.88 -0.96
N ASN A 75 -9.77 20.86 -2.07
CA ASN A 75 -9.82 21.93 -3.05
C ASN A 75 -10.55 23.19 -2.55
N ALA A 76 -11.34 23.09 -1.49
CA ALA A 76 -11.95 24.26 -0.87
C ALA A 76 -10.95 25.08 -0.04
N LEU A 77 -9.85 24.45 0.39
CA LEU A 77 -8.82 25.09 1.23
C LEU A 77 -7.63 25.61 0.44
N THR A 78 -7.19 24.85 -0.56
CA THR A 78 -6.07 25.25 -1.43
C THR A 78 -6.19 24.65 -2.82
N LYS A 79 -5.51 25.23 -3.81
CA LYS A 79 -5.39 24.70 -5.17
C LYS A 79 -3.94 24.34 -5.53
N ASP A 80 -3.00 24.48 -4.59
CA ASP A 80 -1.59 24.21 -4.83
C ASP A 80 -1.33 22.73 -5.09
N THR A 81 -0.37 22.44 -5.97
CA THR A 81 0.10 21.09 -6.31
C THR A 81 1.57 20.94 -5.90
N PRO A 82 1.85 20.74 -4.60
CA PRO A 82 3.20 20.69 -4.09
C PRO A 82 3.97 19.49 -4.64
N THR A 83 5.23 19.68 -4.98
CA THR A 83 6.16 18.63 -5.40
C THR A 83 7.14 18.24 -4.30
N THR A 84 7.27 19.08 -3.27
CA THR A 84 8.06 18.79 -2.07
C THR A 84 7.17 18.79 -0.82
N TYR A 85 7.61 18.05 0.19
CA TYR A 85 6.94 18.00 1.49
C TYR A 85 6.88 19.40 2.14
N ASP A 86 7.98 20.16 2.05
CA ASP A 86 8.05 21.50 2.64
C ASP A 86 7.07 22.47 1.98
N ASP A 87 6.93 22.43 0.64
CA ASP A 87 5.93 23.23 -0.09
C ASP A 87 4.50 22.82 0.30
N MET A 88 4.25 21.52 0.51
CA MET A 88 2.96 21.04 0.97
C MET A 88 2.61 21.59 2.35
N ILE A 89 3.55 21.52 3.29
CA ILE A 89 3.36 22.06 4.65
C ILE A 89 3.19 23.59 4.61
N ALA A 90 4.00 24.29 3.80
CA ALA A 90 3.89 25.74 3.65
C ALA A 90 2.52 26.14 3.10
N SER A 91 2.07 25.51 2.01
CA SER A 91 0.75 25.73 1.43
C SER A 91 -0.37 25.42 2.43
N GLY A 92 -0.32 24.28 3.12
CA GLY A 92 -1.31 23.91 4.11
C GLY A 92 -1.42 24.91 5.27
N LYS A 93 -0.30 25.48 5.73
CA LYS A 93 -0.28 26.51 6.78
C LYS A 93 -0.99 27.79 6.37
N THR A 94 -0.95 28.16 5.09
CA THR A 94 -1.65 29.38 4.62
C THR A 94 -3.16 29.30 4.73
N THR A 95 -3.71 28.08 4.81
CA THR A 95 -5.17 27.85 4.91
C THR A 95 -5.73 28.16 6.29
N GLY A 96 -4.90 28.21 7.33
CA GLY A 96 -5.30 28.44 8.71
C GLY A 96 -6.09 27.30 9.36
N VAL A 97 -6.20 26.15 8.73
CA VAL A 97 -6.87 24.96 9.32
C VAL A 97 -5.99 24.28 10.37
N GLN A 98 -6.61 23.41 11.17
CA GLN A 98 -5.94 22.72 12.28
C GLN A 98 -4.73 21.92 11.82
N TYR A 99 -4.85 21.21 10.68
CA TYR A 99 -3.80 20.37 10.14
C TYR A 99 -3.40 20.84 8.73
N PRO A 100 -2.24 21.49 8.55
CA PRO A 100 -1.70 21.73 7.22
C PRO A 100 -1.64 20.45 6.38
N PHE A 101 -1.26 19.37 7.03
CA PHE A 101 -1.21 17.98 6.53
C PHE A 101 -1.58 17.03 7.65
N ILE A 102 -2.32 15.98 7.35
CA ILE A 102 -2.63 14.91 8.29
C ILE A 102 -2.36 13.54 7.63
N ILE A 103 -1.75 12.65 8.36
CA ILE A 103 -1.51 11.27 7.94
C ILE A 103 -1.73 10.32 9.11
N GLN A 104 -2.34 9.18 8.85
CA GLN A 104 -2.48 8.16 9.86
C GLN A 104 -1.14 7.51 10.19
N MET A 105 -0.97 7.13 11.46
CA MET A 105 0.16 6.33 11.94
C MET A 105 -0.33 5.27 12.93
N GLY A 106 -0.98 5.70 14.01
CA GLY A 106 -1.37 4.81 15.11
C GLY A 106 -0.19 4.31 15.95
N ASP A 107 -0.47 3.65 17.07
CA ASP A 107 0.56 3.18 18.00
C ASP A 107 1.51 2.12 17.43
N LYS A 108 1.08 1.44 16.37
CA LYS A 108 1.86 0.38 15.69
C LYS A 108 2.66 0.88 14.49
N GLY A 109 2.57 2.18 14.19
CA GLY A 109 3.10 2.76 12.96
C GLY A 109 2.30 2.37 11.71
N ASP A 110 2.59 3.02 10.60
CA ASP A 110 1.93 2.75 9.33
C ASP A 110 2.89 2.88 8.14
N PRO A 111 3.86 1.97 8.00
CA PRO A 111 4.85 2.02 6.94
C PRO A 111 4.25 2.08 5.53
N TYR A 112 3.05 1.53 5.34
CA TYR A 112 2.38 1.56 4.05
C TYR A 112 2.06 2.99 3.57
N HIS A 113 1.54 3.84 4.46
CA HIS A 113 1.25 5.24 4.13
C HIS A 113 2.50 6.11 4.08
N PHE A 114 3.54 5.76 4.84
CA PHE A 114 4.80 6.50 4.89
C PHE A 114 5.81 6.10 3.81
N TYR A 115 5.59 4.97 3.12
CA TYR A 115 6.59 4.41 2.19
C TYR A 115 7.01 5.38 1.08
N GLY A 116 6.08 6.17 0.52
CA GLY A 116 6.42 7.17 -0.48
C GLY A 116 7.43 8.22 0.04
N PHE A 117 7.27 8.64 1.28
CA PHE A 117 8.25 9.54 1.90
C PHE A 117 9.59 8.82 2.13
N GLN A 118 9.58 7.58 2.63
CA GLN A 118 10.81 6.81 2.85
C GLN A 118 11.60 6.59 1.56
N THR A 119 10.93 6.23 0.47
CA THR A 119 11.60 6.02 -0.82
C THR A 119 12.21 7.30 -1.36
N SER A 120 11.67 8.48 -1.01
CA SER A 120 12.24 9.76 -1.41
C SER A 120 13.61 10.05 -0.78
N PHE A 121 13.98 9.32 0.28
CA PHE A 121 15.33 9.30 0.86
C PHE A 121 16.23 8.20 0.28
N GLY A 122 15.72 7.38 -0.67
CA GLY A 122 16.48 6.29 -1.26
C GLY A 122 16.57 5.04 -0.39
N ALA A 123 15.56 4.78 0.44
CA ALA A 123 15.49 3.64 1.35
C ALA A 123 14.33 2.68 0.99
N PRO A 124 14.38 1.96 -0.16
CA PRO A 124 13.39 0.94 -0.46
C PRO A 124 13.49 -0.22 0.55
N VAL A 125 12.42 -1.03 0.67
CA VAL A 125 12.41 -2.10 1.69
C VAL A 125 13.41 -3.22 1.38
N PHE A 126 13.47 -3.68 0.13
CA PHE A 126 14.40 -4.73 -0.31
C PHE A 126 15.15 -4.32 -1.58
N ASN A 127 16.31 -4.92 -1.78
CA ASN A 127 17.03 -4.88 -3.05
C ASN A 127 16.29 -5.70 -4.12
N THR A 128 16.53 -5.35 -5.38
CA THR A 128 16.09 -6.12 -6.53
C THR A 128 17.29 -6.73 -7.26
N ASN A 129 17.07 -7.90 -7.88
CA ASN A 129 18.05 -8.51 -8.77
C ASN A 129 18.08 -7.82 -10.16
N ALA A 130 18.91 -8.32 -11.08
CA ALA A 130 19.03 -7.77 -12.42
C ALA A 130 17.73 -7.84 -13.26
N ASP A 131 16.82 -8.75 -12.90
CA ASP A 131 15.53 -8.94 -13.57
C ASP A 131 14.42 -8.06 -12.92
N GLY A 132 14.78 -7.25 -11.91
CA GLY A 132 13.85 -6.39 -11.18
C GLY A 132 12.94 -7.15 -10.20
N GLU A 133 13.33 -8.36 -9.79
CA GLU A 133 12.63 -9.13 -8.77
C GLU A 133 13.21 -8.86 -7.39
N TYR A 134 12.36 -8.79 -6.38
CA TYR A 134 12.82 -8.58 -5.01
C TYR A 134 13.64 -9.75 -4.49
N THR A 135 14.75 -9.43 -3.85
CA THR A 135 15.55 -10.36 -3.05
C THR A 135 15.13 -10.27 -1.58
N SER A 136 15.62 -11.16 -0.73
CA SER A 136 15.41 -11.04 0.72
C SER A 136 16.42 -10.11 1.42
N GLU A 137 17.24 -9.41 0.66
CA GLU A 137 18.23 -8.47 1.18
C GLU A 137 17.58 -7.11 1.45
N LEU A 138 17.59 -6.68 2.71
CA LEU A 138 17.02 -5.38 3.09
C LEU A 138 17.83 -4.22 2.49
N ALA A 139 17.12 -3.24 1.95
CA ALA A 139 17.67 -2.02 1.38
C ALA A 139 17.27 -0.75 2.15
N MET A 140 16.49 -0.89 3.23
CA MET A 140 16.03 0.23 4.05
C MET A 140 17.05 0.71 5.10
N GLY A 141 18.25 0.18 5.08
CA GLY A 141 19.38 0.61 5.93
C GLY A 141 20.20 1.73 5.30
N GLY A 142 21.40 1.95 5.86
CA GLY A 142 22.35 2.96 5.36
C GLY A 142 21.89 4.41 5.56
N SER A 143 22.48 5.34 4.79
CA SER A 143 22.21 6.76 4.93
C SER A 143 20.76 7.12 4.62
N GLY A 144 20.15 6.53 3.59
CA GLY A 144 18.77 6.82 3.22
C GLY A 144 17.77 6.47 4.35
N GLY A 145 17.96 5.33 5.00
CA GLY A 145 17.15 4.94 6.15
C GLY A 145 17.35 5.84 7.36
N THR A 146 18.60 6.20 7.65
CA THR A 146 18.94 7.14 8.73
C THR A 146 18.37 8.54 8.48
N ASP A 147 18.45 9.03 7.25
CA ASP A 147 17.93 10.35 6.86
C ASP A 147 16.40 10.37 6.97
N PHE A 148 15.71 9.31 6.52
CA PHE A 148 14.26 9.16 6.70
C PHE A 148 13.88 9.14 8.19
N ALA A 149 14.57 8.35 9.00
CA ALA A 149 14.31 8.27 10.44
C ALA A 149 14.51 9.63 11.13
N THR A 150 15.55 10.37 10.74
CA THR A 150 15.82 11.72 11.25
C THR A 150 14.71 12.71 10.84
N TRP A 151 14.28 12.66 9.59
CA TRP A 151 13.16 13.44 9.11
C TRP A 151 11.87 13.10 9.88
N LEU A 152 11.57 11.82 10.08
CA LEU A 152 10.39 11.36 10.79
C LEU A 152 10.36 11.89 12.23
N LYS A 153 11.51 11.85 12.93
CA LYS A 153 11.67 12.43 14.26
C LYS A 153 11.40 13.93 14.27
N ALA A 154 11.96 14.65 13.30
CA ALA A 154 11.76 16.10 13.18
C ALA A 154 10.27 16.46 12.95
N GLN A 155 9.54 15.66 12.16
CA GLN A 155 8.11 15.86 11.95
C GLN A 155 7.29 15.51 13.20
N GLY A 156 7.71 14.52 13.97
CA GLY A 156 7.14 14.20 15.29
C GLY A 156 7.33 15.33 16.29
N ASP A 157 8.55 15.87 16.41
CA ASP A 157 8.88 17.01 17.28
C ASP A 157 8.13 18.30 16.89
N ALA A 158 7.89 18.48 15.59
CA ALA A 158 7.09 19.59 15.07
C ALA A 158 5.58 19.42 15.28
N GLY A 159 5.14 18.24 15.76
CA GLY A 159 3.72 17.92 15.97
C GLY A 159 2.92 17.70 14.68
N VAL A 160 3.59 17.52 13.54
CA VAL A 160 2.92 17.26 12.24
C VAL A 160 2.56 15.78 12.10
N ILE A 161 3.44 14.89 12.55
CA ILE A 161 3.25 13.43 12.52
C ILE A 161 3.13 12.95 13.97
N SER A 162 2.15 12.09 14.25
CA SER A 162 1.94 11.57 15.60
C SER A 162 1.31 10.18 15.59
N PRO A 163 1.81 9.24 16.40
CA PRO A 163 1.15 7.96 16.62
C PRO A 163 -0.27 8.05 17.22
N SER A 164 -0.65 9.20 17.78
CA SER A 164 -2.02 9.43 18.23
C SER A 164 -3.03 9.60 17.10
N ILE A 165 -2.56 9.83 15.86
CA ILE A 165 -3.42 9.95 14.68
C ILE A 165 -3.68 8.56 14.10
N THR A 166 -4.84 8.00 14.43
CA THR A 166 -5.31 6.74 13.83
C THR A 166 -5.93 7.00 12.45
N GLY A 167 -6.21 5.93 11.68
CA GLY A 167 -6.91 6.04 10.41
C GLY A 167 -8.26 6.74 10.52
N ASP A 168 -9.04 6.42 11.55
CA ASP A 168 -10.34 7.05 11.80
C ASP A 168 -10.20 8.54 12.13
N ILE A 169 -9.21 8.91 12.93
CA ILE A 169 -8.94 10.33 13.28
C ILE A 169 -8.52 11.10 12.03
N ALA A 170 -7.59 10.56 11.22
CA ALA A 170 -7.15 11.21 9.99
C ALA A 170 -8.30 11.40 8.99
N LYS A 171 -9.09 10.32 8.77
CA LYS A 171 -10.26 10.35 7.90
C LYS A 171 -11.29 11.37 8.37
N GLN A 172 -11.64 11.36 9.66
CA GLN A 172 -12.65 12.27 10.20
C GLN A 172 -12.19 13.74 10.17
N ALA A 173 -10.91 14.00 10.49
CA ALA A 173 -10.37 15.37 10.42
C ALA A 173 -10.40 15.93 9.00
N PHE A 174 -10.15 15.09 7.99
CA PHE A 174 -10.25 15.50 6.59
C PHE A 174 -11.71 15.73 6.17
N LEU A 175 -12.64 14.85 6.57
CA LEU A 175 -14.08 15.00 6.35
C LEU A 175 -14.63 16.29 6.97
N ASP A 176 -14.15 16.65 8.17
CA ASP A 176 -14.55 17.88 8.87
C ASP A 176 -13.95 19.17 8.26
N GLY A 177 -13.15 19.06 7.17
CA GLY A 177 -12.47 20.19 6.56
C GLY A 177 -11.35 20.79 7.44
N LYS A 178 -10.84 20.03 8.42
CA LYS A 178 -9.79 20.45 9.35
C LYS A 178 -8.37 20.22 8.82
N ALA A 179 -8.23 19.59 7.65
CA ALA A 179 -6.94 19.29 7.03
C ALA A 179 -6.92 19.74 5.57
N ALA A 180 -5.81 20.37 5.14
CA ALA A 180 -5.61 20.81 3.77
C ALA A 180 -5.20 19.65 2.85
N TYR A 181 -4.36 18.75 3.38
CA TYR A 181 -3.84 17.60 2.68
C TYR A 181 -3.86 16.34 3.58
N THR A 182 -4.00 15.18 2.94
CA THR A 182 -3.79 13.87 3.58
C THR A 182 -3.16 12.88 2.60
N VAL A 183 -2.47 11.87 3.10
CA VAL A 183 -2.07 10.70 2.29
C VAL A 183 -3.03 9.58 2.61
N THR A 184 -3.73 9.08 1.58
CA THR A 184 -4.68 7.96 1.72
C THR A 184 -4.92 7.29 0.37
N GLY A 185 -5.66 6.18 0.38
CA GLY A 185 -6.02 5.45 -0.83
C GLY A 185 -7.46 5.70 -1.30
N PRO A 186 -7.86 5.06 -2.42
CA PRO A 186 -9.18 5.23 -3.01
C PRO A 186 -10.33 4.87 -2.06
N TRP A 187 -10.09 3.98 -1.09
CA TRP A 187 -11.08 3.56 -0.09
C TRP A 187 -11.64 4.69 0.78
N ASN A 188 -10.92 5.80 0.94
CA ASN A 188 -11.40 6.96 1.69
C ASN A 188 -11.93 8.07 0.77
N VAL A 189 -11.45 8.17 -0.48
CA VAL A 189 -11.84 9.23 -1.41
C VAL A 189 -13.33 9.17 -1.75
N ALA A 190 -13.89 7.97 -1.93
CA ALA A 190 -15.32 7.79 -2.11
C ALA A 190 -16.14 8.43 -0.98
N ALA A 191 -15.76 8.20 0.28
CA ALA A 191 -16.42 8.80 1.43
C ALA A 191 -16.26 10.34 1.48
N PHE A 192 -15.12 10.87 1.03
CA PHE A 192 -14.92 12.31 0.92
C PHE A 192 -15.85 12.93 -0.13
N ARG A 193 -16.00 12.29 -1.29
CA ARG A 193 -16.93 12.70 -2.34
C ARG A 193 -18.39 12.64 -1.89
N GLU A 194 -18.79 11.56 -1.22
CA GLU A 194 -20.14 11.39 -0.66
C GLU A 194 -20.47 12.46 0.39
N ALA A 195 -19.49 12.90 1.15
CA ALA A 195 -19.62 14.02 2.09
C ALA A 195 -19.64 15.41 1.40
N GLY A 196 -19.52 15.46 0.07
CA GLY A 196 -19.56 16.70 -0.71
C GLY A 196 -18.23 17.46 -0.77
N LEU A 197 -17.10 16.84 -0.37
CA LEU A 197 -15.80 17.48 -0.49
C LEU A 197 -15.34 17.49 -1.96
N ASP A 198 -14.89 18.65 -2.42
CA ASP A 198 -14.13 18.78 -3.65
C ASP A 198 -12.66 18.46 -3.36
N VAL A 199 -12.17 17.32 -3.87
CA VAL A 199 -10.81 16.85 -3.64
C VAL A 199 -10.06 16.61 -4.95
N SER A 200 -8.73 16.58 -4.90
CA SER A 200 -7.86 16.15 -6.00
C SER A 200 -6.88 15.12 -5.50
N VAL A 201 -6.66 14.10 -6.31
CA VAL A 201 -5.65 13.06 -6.09
C VAL A 201 -4.37 13.48 -6.81
N LEU A 202 -3.27 13.54 -6.10
CA LEU A 202 -1.98 14.07 -6.56
C LEU A 202 -0.85 13.08 -6.23
N PRO A 203 0.29 13.11 -6.92
CA PRO A 203 1.49 12.40 -6.49
C PRO A 203 1.91 12.80 -5.07
N ILE A 204 2.47 11.85 -4.32
CA ILE A 204 3.05 12.14 -3.00
C ILE A 204 4.29 13.02 -3.21
N PRO A 205 4.39 14.18 -2.54
CA PRO A 205 5.56 15.05 -2.67
C PRO A 205 6.79 14.43 -2.02
N SER A 206 7.97 14.70 -2.57
CA SER A 206 9.24 14.22 -2.04
C SER A 206 9.59 14.91 -0.71
N ALA A 207 9.96 14.12 0.30
CA ALA A 207 10.53 14.63 1.54
C ALA A 207 12.08 14.61 1.52
N GLY A 208 12.65 13.72 0.72
CA GLY A 208 14.08 13.61 0.45
C GLY A 208 14.44 14.14 -0.95
N SER A 209 15.60 13.71 -1.45
CA SER A 209 16.15 14.16 -2.73
C SER A 209 15.70 13.36 -3.95
N GLN A 210 14.98 12.26 -3.75
CA GLN A 210 14.49 11.38 -4.81
C GLN A 210 12.97 11.52 -4.97
N ALA A 211 12.42 11.00 -6.08
CA ALA A 211 10.98 10.93 -6.26
C ALA A 211 10.34 9.99 -5.24
N ALA A 212 9.20 10.38 -4.69
CA ALA A 212 8.41 9.52 -3.83
C ALA A 212 7.77 8.39 -4.64
N GLN A 213 7.98 7.15 -4.21
CA GLN A 213 7.42 5.95 -4.82
C GLN A 213 6.57 5.22 -3.78
N PRO A 214 5.25 5.45 -3.74
CA PRO A 214 4.37 4.70 -2.85
C PRO A 214 4.34 3.22 -3.23
N PHE A 215 3.91 2.35 -2.32
CA PHE A 215 3.60 0.98 -2.69
C PHE A 215 2.43 0.93 -3.66
N VAL A 216 2.61 0.08 -4.68
CA VAL A 216 1.51 -0.37 -5.54
C VAL A 216 1.03 -1.71 -4.99
N GLY A 217 -0.24 -1.77 -4.62
CA GLY A 217 -0.93 -2.96 -4.18
C GLY A 217 -1.78 -3.56 -5.31
N VAL A 218 -1.87 -4.88 -5.35
CA VAL A 218 -2.82 -5.58 -6.20
C VAL A 218 -3.72 -6.41 -5.32
N GLN A 219 -5.01 -6.10 -5.34
CA GLN A 219 -6.01 -6.90 -4.65
C GLN A 219 -6.40 -8.08 -5.51
N MET A 220 -6.47 -9.26 -4.90
CA MET A 220 -6.73 -10.49 -5.63
C MET A 220 -7.56 -11.49 -4.85
N PHE A 221 -8.24 -12.36 -5.58
CA PHE A 221 -8.94 -13.51 -5.03
C PHE A 221 -8.01 -14.72 -5.04
N TYR A 222 -7.82 -15.35 -3.89
CA TYR A 222 -7.05 -16.58 -3.71
C TYR A 222 -7.98 -17.77 -3.54
N GLN A 223 -7.51 -18.95 -3.93
CA GLN A 223 -8.16 -20.21 -3.63
C GLN A 223 -7.46 -20.90 -2.45
N SER A 224 -8.25 -21.38 -1.50
CA SER A 224 -7.74 -22.21 -0.41
C SER A 224 -7.17 -23.54 -0.96
N ALA A 225 -6.01 -23.93 -0.44
CA ALA A 225 -5.41 -25.23 -0.78
C ALA A 225 -6.24 -26.44 -0.31
N GLN A 226 -7.14 -26.25 0.66
CA GLN A 226 -8.01 -27.28 1.21
C GLN A 226 -9.46 -27.18 0.72
N SER A 227 -9.73 -26.33 -0.27
CA SER A 227 -11.07 -26.24 -0.85
C SER A 227 -11.51 -27.57 -1.48
N THR A 228 -12.68 -28.03 -1.09
CA THR A 228 -13.35 -29.19 -1.70
C THR A 228 -14.27 -28.78 -2.85
N ASN A 229 -14.51 -27.48 -3.04
CA ASN A 229 -15.38 -26.90 -4.05
C ASN A 229 -14.60 -26.38 -5.29
N THR A 230 -13.53 -27.07 -5.68
CA THR A 230 -12.57 -26.62 -6.71
C THR A 230 -13.20 -26.32 -8.06
N LEU A 231 -14.22 -27.08 -8.47
CA LEU A 231 -14.92 -26.85 -9.74
C LEU A 231 -15.72 -25.55 -9.71
N ILE A 232 -16.43 -25.29 -8.62
CA ILE A 232 -17.22 -24.06 -8.43
C ILE A 232 -16.28 -22.87 -8.32
N ALA A 233 -15.20 -22.99 -7.55
CA ALA A 233 -14.16 -21.98 -7.43
C ALA A 233 -13.57 -21.61 -8.79
N LYS A 234 -13.25 -22.61 -9.64
CA LYS A 234 -12.75 -22.38 -11.00
C LYS A 234 -13.76 -21.64 -11.86
N GLN A 235 -15.05 -21.98 -11.81
CA GLN A 235 -16.08 -21.28 -12.56
C GLN A 235 -16.22 -19.81 -12.11
N PHE A 236 -16.13 -19.58 -10.80
CA PHE A 236 -16.15 -18.23 -10.23
C PHE A 236 -14.94 -17.41 -10.66
N PHE A 237 -13.73 -17.98 -10.62
CA PHE A 237 -12.52 -17.32 -11.10
C PHE A 237 -12.58 -16.99 -12.59
N ASN A 238 -13.09 -17.90 -13.41
CA ASN A 238 -13.31 -17.63 -14.84
C ASN A 238 -14.27 -16.44 -15.04
N TYR A 239 -15.30 -16.31 -14.21
CA TYR A 239 -16.20 -15.15 -14.25
C TYR A 239 -15.47 -13.88 -13.78
N LEU A 240 -14.74 -13.92 -12.67
CA LEU A 240 -13.97 -12.78 -12.16
C LEU A 240 -12.93 -12.25 -13.18
N ALA A 241 -12.39 -13.14 -14.01
CA ALA A 241 -11.42 -12.80 -15.04
C ALA A 241 -12.08 -12.27 -16.35
N THR A 242 -13.38 -11.95 -16.32
CA THR A 242 -14.07 -11.31 -17.46
C THR A 242 -14.08 -9.79 -17.33
N PRO A 243 -14.09 -9.03 -18.46
CA PRO A 243 -14.23 -7.58 -18.43
C PRO A 243 -15.49 -7.11 -17.70
N ASP A 244 -16.62 -7.80 -17.84
CA ASP A 244 -17.89 -7.47 -17.17
C ASP A 244 -17.79 -7.53 -15.64
N ALA A 245 -17.15 -8.58 -15.10
CA ALA A 245 -16.94 -8.69 -13.67
C ALA A 245 -15.93 -7.64 -13.16
N GLN A 246 -14.86 -7.40 -13.90
CA GLN A 246 -13.86 -6.39 -13.57
C GLN A 246 -14.47 -4.98 -13.57
N GLU A 247 -15.30 -4.64 -14.53
CA GLU A 247 -16.02 -3.35 -14.58
C GLU A 247 -16.95 -3.17 -13.37
N LYS A 248 -17.70 -4.20 -13.00
CA LYS A 248 -18.56 -4.16 -11.82
C LYS A 248 -17.76 -3.96 -10.54
N MET A 249 -16.64 -4.68 -10.38
CA MET A 249 -15.76 -4.52 -9.22
C MET A 249 -15.15 -3.13 -9.15
N GLN A 250 -14.70 -2.58 -10.29
CA GLN A 250 -14.18 -1.20 -10.37
C GLN A 250 -15.24 -0.19 -9.96
N LYS A 251 -16.43 -0.27 -10.54
CA LYS A 251 -17.54 0.67 -10.31
C LYS A 251 -18.02 0.66 -8.87
N LEU A 252 -18.13 -0.51 -8.24
CA LEU A 252 -18.60 -0.65 -6.87
C LEU A 252 -17.51 -0.41 -5.82
N GLY A 253 -16.26 -0.72 -6.17
CA GLY A 253 -15.12 -0.63 -5.26
C GLY A 253 -14.34 0.68 -5.33
N GLY A 254 -14.53 1.50 -6.37
CA GLY A 254 -13.82 2.76 -6.56
C GLY A 254 -12.30 2.61 -6.75
N ARG A 255 -11.86 1.42 -7.21
CA ARG A 255 -10.44 1.10 -7.46
C ARG A 255 -10.22 0.79 -8.93
N ALA A 256 -9.07 1.19 -9.47
CA ALA A 256 -8.72 0.87 -10.85
C ALA A 256 -8.70 -0.65 -11.07
N SER A 257 -9.37 -1.12 -12.11
CA SER A 257 -9.35 -2.53 -12.49
C SER A 257 -7.92 -2.99 -12.81
N ALA A 258 -7.63 -4.24 -12.49
CA ALA A 258 -6.42 -4.92 -12.94
C ALA A 258 -6.37 -5.16 -14.45
N MET A 259 -7.48 -4.93 -15.19
CA MET A 259 -7.55 -4.97 -16.65
C MET A 259 -7.48 -3.56 -17.23
N PRO A 260 -6.41 -3.20 -17.99
CA PRO A 260 -6.29 -1.86 -18.61
C PRO A 260 -7.49 -1.50 -19.49
N SER A 261 -8.01 -2.47 -20.26
CA SER A 261 -9.18 -2.26 -21.11
C SER A 261 -10.45 -1.86 -20.37
N VAL A 262 -10.51 -2.08 -19.05
CA VAL A 262 -11.59 -1.66 -18.15
C VAL A 262 -11.21 -0.36 -17.44
N ALA A 263 -9.99 -0.29 -16.88
CA ALA A 263 -9.50 0.88 -16.15
C ALA A 263 -9.52 2.14 -17.01
N ASP A 264 -9.04 2.03 -18.26
CA ASP A 264 -8.93 3.16 -19.20
C ASP A 264 -10.27 3.73 -19.66
N LYS A 265 -11.34 2.93 -19.55
CA LYS A 265 -12.73 3.36 -19.90
C LYS A 265 -13.45 4.04 -18.76
N SER A 266 -12.84 4.11 -17.58
CA SER A 266 -13.47 4.79 -16.44
C SER A 266 -13.69 6.27 -16.75
N ASP A 267 -14.89 6.77 -16.45
CA ASP A 267 -15.18 8.21 -16.47
C ASP A 267 -14.84 8.87 -15.12
N ASP A 268 -14.52 8.06 -14.11
CA ASP A 268 -14.17 8.51 -12.77
C ASP A 268 -12.73 9.08 -12.76
N GLN A 269 -12.61 10.38 -12.47
CA GLN A 269 -11.33 11.06 -12.43
C GLN A 269 -10.43 10.56 -11.31
N ASP A 270 -10.99 10.17 -10.16
CA ASP A 270 -10.22 9.66 -9.03
C ASP A 270 -9.53 8.33 -9.40
N ILE A 271 -10.22 7.45 -10.12
CA ILE A 271 -9.63 6.21 -10.64
C ILE A 271 -8.45 6.50 -11.58
N LYS A 272 -8.62 7.46 -12.50
CA LYS A 272 -7.54 7.86 -13.42
C LYS A 272 -6.32 8.43 -12.68
N ASP A 273 -6.57 9.29 -11.69
CA ASP A 273 -5.49 9.96 -10.95
C ASP A 273 -4.76 8.96 -10.05
N PHE A 274 -5.45 8.03 -9.39
CA PHE A 274 -4.79 6.94 -8.65
C PHE A 274 -3.99 6.00 -9.56
N SER A 275 -4.52 5.67 -10.74
CA SER A 275 -3.78 4.87 -11.74
C SER A 275 -2.48 5.56 -12.13
N LYS A 276 -2.52 6.87 -12.37
CA LYS A 276 -1.33 7.65 -12.72
C LYS A 276 -0.31 7.71 -11.57
N VAL A 277 -0.76 7.81 -10.31
CA VAL A 277 0.15 7.73 -9.16
C VAL A 277 0.78 6.34 -9.06
N ALA A 278 0.02 5.28 -9.29
CA ALA A 278 0.51 3.92 -9.25
C ALA A 278 1.59 3.62 -10.33
N GLU A 279 1.56 4.30 -11.49
CA GLU A 279 2.59 4.16 -12.53
C GLU A 279 4.00 4.51 -12.03
N SER A 280 4.11 5.45 -11.09
CA SER A 280 5.37 5.88 -10.48
C SER A 280 5.72 5.13 -9.21
N GLY A 281 4.85 4.26 -8.72
CA GLY A 281 5.02 3.52 -7.48
C GLY A 281 5.87 2.25 -7.63
N ALA A 282 6.18 1.63 -6.51
CA ALA A 282 6.88 0.37 -6.42
C ALA A 282 5.91 -0.75 -6.04
N LEU A 283 5.85 -1.82 -6.83
CA LEU A 283 5.04 -2.99 -6.49
C LEU A 283 5.46 -3.51 -5.11
N ALA A 284 4.50 -3.68 -4.19
CA ALA A 284 4.82 -4.18 -2.86
C ALA A 284 5.44 -5.60 -2.95
N PRO A 285 6.49 -5.90 -2.17
CA PRO A 285 7.15 -7.20 -2.24
C PRO A 285 6.22 -8.34 -1.82
N ALA A 286 6.07 -9.34 -2.67
CA ALA A 286 5.28 -10.54 -2.40
C ALA A 286 6.12 -11.73 -1.88
N ILE A 287 7.36 -11.49 -1.51
CA ILE A 287 8.27 -12.53 -0.98
C ILE A 287 7.95 -12.86 0.49
N PRO A 288 8.21 -14.09 0.97
CA PRO A 288 7.95 -14.47 2.37
C PRO A 288 8.65 -13.58 3.40
N ALA A 289 9.83 -13.05 3.06
CA ALA A 289 10.59 -12.13 3.92
C ALA A 289 9.77 -10.87 4.29
N MET A 290 8.88 -10.39 3.42
CA MET A 290 8.05 -9.21 3.69
C MET A 290 7.16 -9.38 4.92
N GLY A 291 6.67 -10.59 5.18
CA GLY A 291 5.90 -10.91 6.39
C GLY A 291 6.68 -10.71 7.71
N LYS A 292 8.02 -10.68 7.65
CA LYS A 292 8.89 -10.46 8.81
C LYS A 292 9.20 -8.98 9.08
N VAL A 293 8.83 -8.09 8.15
CA VAL A 293 9.24 -6.67 8.17
C VAL A 293 8.24 -5.79 8.92
N TRP A 294 6.95 -5.95 8.63
CA TRP A 294 5.90 -5.00 8.98
C TRP A 294 5.87 -4.57 10.46
N SER A 295 5.93 -5.54 11.39
CA SER A 295 5.79 -5.25 12.81
C SER A 295 6.97 -4.49 13.41
N PHE A 296 8.19 -4.85 13.01
CA PHE A 296 9.40 -4.14 13.44
C PHE A 296 9.41 -2.73 12.87
N TRP A 297 9.14 -2.60 11.59
CA TRP A 297 9.14 -1.35 10.86
C TRP A 297 8.13 -0.36 11.44
N GLY A 298 6.86 -0.74 11.52
CA GLY A 298 5.84 0.16 12.06
C GLY A 298 6.11 0.58 13.51
N THR A 299 6.49 -0.39 14.37
CA THR A 299 6.78 -0.07 15.78
C THR A 299 7.93 0.93 15.90
N THR A 300 8.98 0.78 15.10
CA THR A 300 10.13 1.70 15.10
C THR A 300 9.75 3.08 14.58
N GLU A 301 8.97 3.16 13.48
CA GLU A 301 8.45 4.45 13.01
C GLU A 301 7.66 5.20 14.09
N ALA A 302 6.73 4.51 14.76
CA ALA A 302 5.93 5.11 15.83
C ALA A 302 6.79 5.55 17.02
N ASN A 303 7.80 4.75 17.39
CA ASN A 303 8.70 5.07 18.50
C ASN A 303 9.60 6.27 18.18
N ILE A 304 10.12 6.37 16.98
CA ILE A 304 10.92 7.51 16.54
C ILE A 304 10.05 8.77 16.48
N ALA A 305 8.88 8.70 15.87
CA ALA A 305 7.98 9.85 15.75
C ALA A 305 7.54 10.43 17.11
N LYS A 306 7.32 9.59 18.14
CA LYS A 306 6.99 10.06 19.49
C LYS A 306 8.21 10.39 20.35
N GLY A 307 9.43 10.23 19.83
CA GLY A 307 10.68 10.49 20.55
C GLY A 307 11.05 9.46 21.61
N ALA A 308 10.52 8.23 21.51
CA ALA A 308 10.85 7.12 22.41
C ALA A 308 12.12 6.36 21.97
N GLU A 309 12.54 6.52 20.72
CA GLU A 309 13.78 5.96 20.17
C GLU A 309 14.55 7.05 19.41
N GLU A 310 15.87 7.01 19.52
CA GLU A 310 16.75 7.86 18.73
C GLU A 310 16.76 7.39 17.26
N PRO A 311 16.65 8.29 16.27
CA PRO A 311 16.40 7.93 14.87
C PRO A 311 17.44 6.94 14.31
N GLU A 312 18.72 7.28 14.39
CA GLU A 312 19.80 6.47 13.82
C GLU A 312 19.91 5.11 14.51
N ALA A 313 19.96 5.10 15.85
CA ALA A 313 20.12 3.86 16.63
C ALA A 313 18.88 2.96 16.53
N GLY A 314 17.67 3.53 16.61
CA GLY A 314 16.42 2.81 16.49
C GLY A 314 16.27 2.16 15.12
N TRP A 315 16.54 2.92 14.05
CA TRP A 315 16.46 2.41 12.68
C TRP A 315 17.48 1.31 12.41
N ALA A 316 18.75 1.46 12.84
CA ALA A 316 19.76 0.43 12.71
C ALA A 316 19.43 -0.84 13.49
N THR A 317 18.87 -0.70 14.69
CA THR A 317 18.39 -1.82 15.50
C THR A 317 17.24 -2.55 14.82
N MET A 318 16.27 -1.83 14.26
CA MET A 318 15.18 -2.39 13.49
C MET A 318 15.69 -3.22 12.31
N VAL A 319 16.58 -2.66 11.49
CA VAL A 319 17.17 -3.37 10.33
C VAL A 319 17.86 -4.66 10.77
N THR A 320 18.61 -4.62 11.90
CA THR A 320 19.26 -5.79 12.48
C THR A 320 18.24 -6.85 12.90
N ASN A 321 17.17 -6.44 13.59
CA ASN A 321 16.12 -7.35 14.05
C ASN A 321 15.37 -8.01 12.89
N ILE A 322 15.07 -7.26 11.83
CA ILE A 322 14.42 -7.79 10.63
C ILE A 322 15.35 -8.81 9.93
N ASN A 323 16.64 -8.49 9.76
CA ASN A 323 17.60 -9.43 9.16
C ASN A 323 17.68 -10.75 9.96
N ASN A 324 17.71 -10.65 11.30
CA ASN A 324 17.69 -11.84 12.17
C ASN A 324 16.38 -12.63 12.01
N ALA A 325 15.24 -11.96 11.91
CA ALA A 325 13.94 -12.61 11.71
C ALA A 325 13.82 -13.29 10.32
N ILE A 326 14.42 -12.70 9.28
CA ILE A 326 14.48 -13.29 7.94
C ILE A 326 15.39 -14.52 7.92
N ALA A 327 16.53 -14.46 8.61
CA ALA A 327 17.49 -15.57 8.70
C ALA A 327 16.99 -16.75 9.57
N SER A 328 16.10 -16.49 10.51
CA SER A 328 15.48 -17.54 11.34
C SER A 328 14.40 -18.27 10.53
N LYS A 329 14.63 -19.59 10.31
CA LYS A 329 13.69 -20.48 9.60
C LYS A 329 12.42 -20.75 10.40
#